data_d2322bc48a52e8cc6eccd378d5215164
#
_entry.id   d2322bc48a52e8cc6eccd378d5215164
#
_cell.length_a   1.000
_cell.length_b   1.000
_cell.length_c   1.000
_cell.angle_alpha   90.00
_cell.angle_beta   90.00
_cell.angle_gamma   90.00
#
_symmetry.space_group_name_H-M   'P 1'
#
loop_
_entity.id
_entity.type
_entity.pdbx_description
1 polymer ?
#
loop_
_entity_poly.entity_id
_entity_poly.type
_entity_poly.pdbx_seq_one_letter_code
_entity_poly.pdbx_strand_id
1 'polypeptide(L)'
;MKLNDLRPLMQETFKGTYRLTGRVACFDDEGIPYLKLRLSSCASDIVVLAVIGSILIPEHLGHMDLVVVKGQVCVGAEESEILLTDIRRPLQADVAGLPALQTLPRTFCPRPEALDQLVAAVRSLQSAPLQMFIKRVLERRDRLEVFLKAPASRNYHHNEPGGLLAHSLDVAKNVVVMTKTNEPDMPRELQELGFVAGLLHDIGKTYTYDTWGKPTATARLCDHADMTLEACAYGLAYLDKVDPDAALALRHIWTCASPGARYGVSPAMTLARYVRDADAQSAMADNQRKAYRKHQPIGFGRLGNNVYWRPSIEAHG
;
A
#
# COMPACT_ATOMS: atom_id res chain seq x y z
N MET A 1 31.97 17.66 12.78
CA MET A 1 30.87 18.64 12.91
C MET A 1 30.76 19.05 14.36
N LYS A 2 30.73 20.34 14.65
CA LYS A 2 30.48 20.86 16.00
C LYS A 2 29.03 21.31 16.11
N LEU A 3 28.31 20.77 17.07
CA LEU A 3 26.89 21.11 17.28
C LEU A 3 26.71 22.60 17.66
N ASN A 4 27.68 23.16 18.38
CA ASN A 4 27.69 24.55 18.79
C ASN A 4 27.86 25.55 17.64
N ASP A 5 28.35 25.11 16.47
CA ASP A 5 28.50 25.91 15.29
C ASP A 5 27.23 25.97 14.41
N LEU A 6 26.23 25.10 14.71
CA LEU A 6 24.96 25.07 14.02
C LEU A 6 24.17 26.36 14.33
N ARG A 7 23.85 27.14 13.32
CA ARG A 7 23.05 28.37 13.45
C ARG A 7 21.67 28.17 12.87
N PRO A 8 20.60 28.35 13.69
CA PRO A 8 19.24 28.22 13.21
C PRO A 8 18.94 29.24 12.11
N LEU A 9 18.34 28.76 11.01
CA LEU A 9 17.74 29.61 10.01
C LEU A 9 16.47 30.24 10.58
N MET A 10 16.42 31.60 10.58
CA MET A 10 15.21 32.28 11.02
C MET A 10 14.02 31.86 10.15
N GLN A 11 12.93 31.45 10.83
CA GLN A 11 11.64 31.07 10.26
C GLN A 11 11.53 29.65 9.65
N GLU A 12 12.59 28.86 9.56
CA GLU A 12 12.48 27.48 9.10
C GLU A 12 12.32 26.52 10.28
N THR A 13 11.07 26.36 10.74
CA THR A 13 10.70 25.36 11.73
C THR A 13 10.20 24.10 11.03
N PHE A 14 10.70 22.97 11.49
CA PHE A 14 10.29 21.65 11.05
C PHE A 14 9.29 21.04 12.04
N LYS A 15 8.19 20.52 11.53
CA LYS A 15 7.21 19.76 12.33
C LYS A 15 6.60 18.66 11.48
N GLY A 16 6.48 17.46 12.04
CA GLY A 16 5.85 16.36 11.34
C GLY A 16 5.67 15.11 12.19
N THR A 17 4.95 14.16 11.60
CA THR A 17 4.73 12.82 12.16
C THR A 17 5.39 11.80 11.24
N TYR A 18 6.30 11.02 11.80
CA TYR A 18 7.17 10.09 11.06
C TYR A 18 7.28 8.75 11.77
N ARG A 19 7.80 7.75 11.06
CA ARG A 19 8.28 6.52 11.67
C ARG A 19 9.79 6.60 11.91
N LEU A 20 10.21 6.16 13.09
CA LEU A 20 11.61 6.04 13.42
C LEU A 20 12.18 4.79 12.72
N THR A 21 13.03 4.99 11.72
CA THR A 21 13.62 3.90 10.92
C THR A 21 15.10 3.67 11.19
N GLY A 22 15.74 4.56 11.93
CA GLY A 22 17.13 4.41 12.36
C GLY A 22 17.46 5.27 13.56
N ARG A 23 18.39 4.77 14.39
CA ARG A 23 18.90 5.47 15.57
C ARG A 23 20.36 5.11 15.77
N VAL A 24 21.23 6.11 15.81
CA VAL A 24 22.65 5.95 16.08
C VAL A 24 23.08 6.98 17.13
N ALA A 25 23.79 6.53 18.16
CA ALA A 25 24.40 7.43 19.13
C ALA A 25 25.75 7.92 18.57
N CYS A 26 25.98 9.19 18.63
CA CYS A 26 27.18 9.86 18.11
C CYS A 26 27.72 10.85 19.15
N PHE A 27 28.95 11.27 18.94
CA PHE A 27 29.56 12.42 19.61
C PHE A 27 30.01 13.41 18.55
N ASP A 28 29.88 14.70 18.84
CA ASP A 28 30.45 15.73 17.99
C ASP A 28 31.96 15.89 18.23
N ASP A 29 32.62 16.81 17.50
CA ASP A 29 34.06 17.04 17.61
C ASP A 29 34.49 17.66 18.97
N GLU A 30 33.53 18.12 19.77
CA GLU A 30 33.73 18.64 21.14
C GLU A 30 33.33 17.64 22.22
N GLY A 31 32.90 16.43 21.82
CA GLY A 31 32.47 15.36 22.73
C GLY A 31 31.02 15.48 23.21
N ILE A 32 30.20 16.35 22.61
CA ILE A 32 28.79 16.50 22.94
C ILE A 32 28.01 15.28 22.42
N PRO A 33 27.31 14.53 23.28
CA PRO A 33 26.56 13.36 22.85
C PRO A 33 25.24 13.75 22.16
N TYR A 34 24.96 13.11 21.01
CA TYR A 34 23.70 13.29 20.30
C TYR A 34 23.22 11.99 19.66
N LEU A 35 21.94 11.92 19.33
CA LEU A 35 21.36 10.87 18.50
C LEU A 35 21.16 11.39 17.08
N LYS A 36 21.64 10.61 16.12
CA LYS A 36 21.28 10.74 14.71
C LYS A 36 20.09 9.82 14.47
N LEU A 37 18.92 10.41 14.19
CA LEU A 37 17.68 9.69 13.99
C LEU A 37 17.29 9.75 12.50
N ARG A 38 16.98 8.59 11.93
CA ARG A 38 16.35 8.54 10.59
C ARG A 38 14.84 8.47 10.79
N LEU A 39 14.15 9.43 10.23
CA LEU A 39 12.70 9.56 10.26
C LEU A 39 12.14 9.41 8.85
N SER A 40 11.15 8.55 8.68
CA SER A 40 10.64 8.18 7.36
C SER A 40 9.12 8.26 7.31
N SER A 41 8.60 8.67 6.15
CA SER A 41 7.19 8.64 5.77
C SER A 41 7.05 8.20 4.32
N CYS A 42 5.83 8.13 3.78
CA CYS A 42 5.64 7.86 2.36
C CYS A 42 6.15 8.98 1.44
N ALA A 43 6.31 10.20 1.98
CA ALA A 43 6.71 11.37 1.20
C ALA A 43 8.20 11.69 1.32
N SER A 44 8.86 11.32 2.43
CA SER A 44 10.23 11.72 2.70
C SER A 44 10.94 10.81 3.69
N ASP A 45 12.24 10.68 3.47
CA ASP A 45 13.21 10.18 4.44
C ASP A 45 14.12 11.33 4.83
N ILE A 46 14.24 11.60 6.12
CA ILE A 46 15.05 12.67 6.67
C ILE A 46 15.95 12.15 7.79
N VAL A 47 17.05 12.82 7.98
CA VAL A 47 17.95 12.62 9.11
C VAL A 47 17.87 13.85 10.01
N VAL A 48 17.72 13.63 11.31
CA VAL A 48 17.61 14.69 12.30
C VAL A 48 18.55 14.43 13.47
N LEU A 49 18.99 15.49 14.13
CA LEU A 49 19.90 15.45 15.26
C LEU A 49 19.14 15.77 16.55
N ALA A 50 19.34 14.95 17.57
CA ALA A 50 18.76 15.15 18.91
C ALA A 50 19.89 15.19 19.95
N VAL A 51 20.21 16.38 20.46
CA VAL A 51 21.25 16.52 21.48
C VAL A 51 20.77 15.90 22.79
N ILE A 52 21.55 14.96 23.32
CA ILE A 52 21.22 14.27 24.58
C ILE A 52 21.35 15.25 25.75
N GLY A 53 20.27 15.33 26.54
CA GLY A 53 20.17 16.27 27.66
C GLY A 53 19.56 17.62 27.32
N SER A 54 19.45 18.02 26.04
CA SER A 54 18.77 19.26 25.64
C SER A 54 17.26 19.07 25.40
N ILE A 55 16.84 17.86 25.05
CA ILE A 55 15.43 17.51 24.85
C ILE A 55 15.10 16.18 25.54
N LEU A 56 13.84 16.02 25.96
CA LEU A 56 13.35 14.77 26.50
C LEU A 56 13.07 13.78 25.36
N ILE A 57 13.87 12.72 25.30
CA ILE A 57 13.67 11.64 24.34
C ILE A 57 12.87 10.54 25.03
N PRO A 58 11.71 10.12 24.49
CA PRO A 58 10.93 9.06 25.12
C PRO A 58 11.73 7.77 25.26
N GLU A 59 11.63 7.15 26.42
CA GLU A 59 12.18 5.82 26.64
C GLU A 59 11.52 4.79 25.72
N HIS A 60 12.29 3.75 25.35
CA HIS A 60 11.80 2.62 24.55
C HIS A 60 11.22 2.97 23.17
N LEU A 61 11.75 3.99 22.48
CA LEU A 61 11.46 4.20 21.07
C LEU A 61 12.09 3.07 20.24
N GLY A 62 11.23 2.24 19.63
CA GLY A 62 11.61 1.12 18.78
C GLY A 62 11.60 1.47 17.27
N HIS A 63 12.18 0.56 16.48
CA HIS A 63 12.10 0.64 15.04
C HIS A 63 10.63 0.63 14.57
N MET A 64 10.28 1.52 13.65
CA MET A 64 8.93 1.75 13.12
C MET A 64 7.92 2.36 14.11
N ASP A 65 8.35 2.79 15.30
CA ASP A 65 7.48 3.58 16.16
C ASP A 65 7.13 4.92 15.49
N LEU A 66 5.87 5.32 15.67
CA LEU A 66 5.41 6.62 15.22
C LEU A 66 5.82 7.69 16.21
N VAL A 67 6.43 8.75 15.73
CA VAL A 67 6.88 9.90 16.52
C VAL A 67 6.37 11.21 15.94
N VAL A 68 6.04 12.14 16.81
CA VAL A 68 5.80 13.55 16.45
C VAL A 68 7.04 14.33 16.83
N VAL A 69 7.57 15.07 15.88
CA VAL A 69 8.81 15.82 16.06
C VAL A 69 8.61 17.30 15.74
N LYS A 70 9.36 18.12 16.43
CA LYS A 70 9.61 19.53 16.08
C LYS A 70 11.11 19.75 16.04
N GLY A 71 11.54 20.59 15.15
CA GLY A 71 12.95 20.93 15.00
C GLY A 71 13.13 22.23 14.26
N GLN A 72 14.37 22.60 14.12
CA GLN A 72 14.78 23.79 13.40
C GLN A 72 15.82 23.39 12.36
N VAL A 73 15.70 23.93 11.17
CA VAL A 73 16.74 23.79 10.16
C VAL A 73 17.90 24.70 10.57
N CYS A 74 19.09 24.11 10.65
CA CYS A 74 20.32 24.81 11.01
C CYS A 74 21.30 24.71 9.84
N VAL A 75 22.07 25.77 9.62
CA VAL A 75 23.18 25.78 8.66
C VAL A 75 24.45 25.50 9.43
N GLY A 76 25.18 24.46 9.01
CA GLY A 76 26.55 24.18 9.39
C GLY A 76 27.54 24.69 8.35
N ALA A 77 28.81 24.39 8.53
CA ALA A 77 29.89 24.81 7.61
C ALA A 77 29.77 24.16 6.22
N GLU A 78 29.24 22.95 6.13
CA GLU A 78 29.19 22.17 4.88
C GLU A 78 27.76 21.81 4.44
N GLU A 79 26.85 21.54 5.37
CA GLU A 79 25.48 21.07 5.08
C GLU A 79 24.46 21.69 6.03
N SER A 80 23.19 21.66 5.60
CA SER A 80 22.06 22.01 6.46
C SER A 80 21.63 20.80 7.25
N GLU A 81 21.44 20.95 8.55
CA GLU A 81 21.03 19.91 9.49
C GLU A 81 19.68 20.25 10.13
N ILE A 82 18.91 19.26 10.53
CA ILE A 82 17.70 19.49 11.32
C ILE A 82 17.98 19.15 12.77
N LEU A 83 17.99 20.16 13.63
CA LEU A 83 18.15 19.99 15.06
C LEU A 83 16.77 19.86 15.73
N LEU A 84 16.52 18.75 16.39
CA LEU A 84 15.25 18.54 17.11
C LEU A 84 15.17 19.43 18.35
N THR A 85 14.03 20.06 18.52
CA THR A 85 13.63 20.79 19.73
C THR A 85 12.60 20.02 20.54
N ASP A 86 11.91 19.04 19.94
CA ASP A 86 10.94 18.17 20.59
C ASP A 86 10.80 16.84 19.85
N ILE A 87 10.66 15.75 20.60
CA ILE A 87 10.28 14.43 20.09
C ILE A 87 9.39 13.72 21.10
N ARG A 88 8.22 13.26 20.65
CA ARG A 88 7.28 12.57 21.53
C ARG A 88 6.51 11.46 20.82
N ARG A 89 5.90 10.57 21.56
CA ARG A 89 4.89 9.65 21.02
C ARG A 89 3.65 10.46 20.60
N PRO A 90 2.95 10.03 19.53
CA PRO A 90 1.75 10.72 19.08
C PRO A 90 0.62 10.58 20.11
N LEU A 91 -0.14 11.63 20.29
CA LEU A 91 -1.44 11.61 20.93
C LEU A 91 -2.52 11.19 19.92
N GLN A 92 -3.70 10.83 20.40
CA GLN A 92 -4.80 10.46 19.51
C GLN A 92 -5.15 11.58 18.50
N ALA A 93 -5.04 12.83 18.91
CA ALA A 93 -5.25 13.99 18.04
C ALA A 93 -4.21 14.11 16.92
N ASP A 94 -2.97 13.68 17.14
CA ASP A 94 -1.91 13.74 16.11
C ASP A 94 -2.12 12.70 15.00
N VAL A 95 -2.77 11.58 15.31
CA VAL A 95 -3.05 10.49 14.37
C VAL A 95 -4.49 10.50 13.87
N ALA A 96 -5.37 11.32 14.47
CA ALA A 96 -6.72 11.51 13.99
C ALA A 96 -6.70 12.09 12.57
N GLY A 97 -7.21 11.32 11.60
CA GLY A 97 -7.17 11.73 10.21
C GLY A 97 -5.86 11.46 9.45
N LEU A 98 -4.81 10.96 10.12
CA LEU A 98 -3.58 10.56 9.44
C LEU A 98 -3.73 9.11 8.92
N PRO A 99 -3.84 8.87 7.61
CA PRO A 99 -3.91 7.51 7.10
C PRO A 99 -2.65 6.72 7.45
N ALA A 100 -2.79 5.48 7.88
CA ALA A 100 -1.66 4.60 8.19
C ALA A 100 -0.66 4.52 7.04
N LEU A 101 -1.15 4.52 5.80
CA LEU A 101 -0.35 4.54 4.57
C LEU A 101 0.58 5.76 4.45
N GLN A 102 0.17 6.93 4.92
CA GLN A 102 0.97 8.17 4.79
C GLN A 102 2.18 8.19 5.72
N THR A 103 2.15 7.42 6.79
CA THR A 103 3.26 7.33 7.75
C THR A 103 4.25 6.21 7.42
N LEU A 104 3.92 5.34 6.45
CA LEU A 104 4.81 4.23 6.08
C LEU A 104 6.00 4.75 5.28
N PRO A 105 7.23 4.33 5.61
CA PRO A 105 8.39 4.58 4.77
C PRO A 105 8.18 3.98 3.38
N ARG A 106 8.57 4.71 2.34
CA ARG A 106 8.52 4.19 0.97
C ARG A 106 9.27 2.87 0.82
N THR A 107 10.38 2.75 1.51
CA THR A 107 11.24 1.55 1.54
C THR A 107 10.61 0.36 2.27
N PHE A 108 9.50 0.57 2.99
CA PHE A 108 8.75 -0.52 3.63
C PHE A 108 8.03 -1.42 2.61
N CYS A 109 7.67 -0.85 1.46
CA CYS A 109 7.08 -1.59 0.34
C CYS A 109 8.17 -2.00 -0.65
N PRO A 110 8.30 -3.30 -1.01
CA PRO A 110 9.25 -3.76 -2.02
C PRO A 110 9.05 -3.13 -3.39
N ARG A 111 7.84 -2.56 -3.63
CA ARG A 111 7.48 -1.81 -4.84
C ARG A 111 7.02 -0.40 -4.45
N PRO A 112 7.93 0.55 -4.20
CA PRO A 112 7.60 1.89 -3.74
C PRO A 112 6.63 2.64 -4.66
N GLU A 113 6.74 2.44 -5.97
CA GLU A 113 5.85 3.04 -6.97
C GLU A 113 4.40 2.55 -6.83
N ALA A 114 4.20 1.29 -6.42
CA ALA A 114 2.87 0.75 -6.16
C ALA A 114 2.28 1.36 -4.87
N LEU A 115 3.10 1.60 -3.85
CA LEU A 115 2.66 2.33 -2.65
C LEU A 115 2.26 3.76 -2.98
N ASP A 116 3.04 4.48 -3.81
CA ASP A 116 2.71 5.84 -4.26
C ASP A 116 1.37 5.85 -5.01
N GLN A 117 1.16 4.88 -5.90
CA GLN A 117 -0.10 4.73 -6.65
C GLN A 117 -1.28 4.43 -5.73
N LEU A 118 -1.11 3.57 -4.72
CA LEU A 118 -2.15 3.31 -3.73
C LEU A 118 -2.54 4.58 -2.97
N VAL A 119 -1.54 5.31 -2.47
CA VAL A 119 -1.76 6.58 -1.73
C VAL A 119 -2.47 7.61 -2.60
N ALA A 120 -2.02 7.79 -3.84
CA ALA A 120 -2.64 8.71 -4.79
C ALA A 120 -4.08 8.30 -5.12
N ALA A 121 -4.33 7.02 -5.38
CA ALA A 121 -5.65 6.51 -5.71
C ALA A 121 -6.64 6.70 -4.55
N VAL A 122 -6.24 6.36 -3.31
CA VAL A 122 -7.11 6.56 -2.13
C VAL A 122 -7.44 8.03 -1.92
N ARG A 123 -6.47 8.94 -2.15
CA ARG A 123 -6.70 10.39 -2.06
C ARG A 123 -7.63 10.93 -3.14
N SER A 124 -7.64 10.32 -4.32
CA SER A 124 -8.44 10.76 -5.47
C SER A 124 -9.91 10.36 -5.40
N LEU A 125 -10.27 9.40 -4.52
CA LEU A 125 -11.67 9.03 -4.31
C LEU A 125 -12.45 10.25 -3.77
N GLN A 126 -13.64 10.47 -4.32
CA GLN A 126 -14.55 11.53 -3.84
C GLN A 126 -15.51 11.03 -2.78
N SER A 127 -15.83 9.73 -2.79
CA SER A 127 -16.67 9.11 -1.77
C SER A 127 -15.94 9.04 -0.43
N ALA A 128 -16.30 9.92 0.50
CA ALA A 128 -15.80 9.91 1.88
C ALA A 128 -16.07 8.57 2.60
N PRO A 129 -17.24 7.90 2.44
CA PRO A 129 -17.46 6.56 2.96
C PRO A 129 -16.44 5.54 2.46
N LEU A 130 -16.14 5.49 1.15
CA LEU A 130 -15.17 4.55 0.58
C LEU A 130 -13.73 4.86 1.00
N GLN A 131 -13.34 6.14 1.10
CA GLN A 131 -12.04 6.51 1.66
C GLN A 131 -11.88 6.00 3.10
N MET A 132 -12.88 6.21 3.95
CA MET A 132 -12.86 5.75 5.33
C MET A 132 -12.89 4.22 5.43
N PHE A 133 -13.63 3.56 4.55
CA PHE A 133 -13.64 2.10 4.44
C PHE A 133 -12.24 1.55 4.19
N ILE A 134 -11.54 2.02 3.15
CA ILE A 134 -10.17 1.58 2.85
C ILE A 134 -9.24 1.86 4.04
N LYS A 135 -9.34 3.06 4.65
CA LYS A 135 -8.56 3.40 5.84
C LYS A 135 -8.74 2.34 6.93
N ARG A 136 -9.99 1.96 7.24
CA ARG A 136 -10.29 0.97 8.28
C ARG A 136 -9.81 -0.44 7.94
N VAL A 137 -9.89 -0.85 6.67
CA VAL A 137 -9.36 -2.14 6.21
C VAL A 137 -7.84 -2.19 6.37
N LEU A 138 -7.14 -1.09 6.01
CA LEU A 138 -5.68 -1.00 6.05
C LEU A 138 -5.12 -0.50 7.40
N GLU A 139 -5.95 -0.29 8.42
CA GLU A 139 -5.53 0.18 9.73
C GLU A 139 -4.79 -0.91 10.53
N ARG A 140 -5.09 -2.18 10.28
CA ARG A 140 -4.40 -3.31 10.89
C ARG A 140 -3.01 -3.48 10.29
N ARG A 141 -2.00 -3.08 11.07
CA ARG A 141 -0.60 -3.08 10.63
C ARG A 141 -0.10 -4.45 10.16
N ASP A 142 -0.46 -5.52 10.86
CA ASP A 142 -0.10 -6.89 10.53
C ASP A 142 -0.60 -7.28 9.13
N ARG A 143 -1.83 -6.93 8.78
CA ARG A 143 -2.45 -7.20 7.47
C ARG A 143 -1.91 -6.28 6.39
N LEU A 144 -1.75 -5.00 6.71
CA LEU A 144 -1.16 -4.02 5.80
C LEU A 144 0.25 -4.44 5.39
N GLU A 145 1.07 -4.93 6.32
CA GLU A 145 2.41 -5.38 6.02
C GLU A 145 2.41 -6.53 5.02
N VAL A 146 1.56 -7.54 5.20
CA VAL A 146 1.42 -8.65 4.25
C VAL A 146 0.91 -8.15 2.91
N PHE A 147 -0.10 -7.27 2.89
CA PHE A 147 -0.66 -6.71 1.65
C PHE A 147 0.39 -5.98 0.82
N LEU A 148 1.31 -5.25 1.47
CA LEU A 148 2.37 -4.48 0.80
C LEU A 148 3.55 -5.34 0.36
N LYS A 149 3.85 -6.45 1.06
CA LYS A 149 5.08 -7.22 0.87
C LYS A 149 4.90 -8.56 0.17
N ALA A 150 3.75 -9.22 0.38
CA ALA A 150 3.54 -10.56 -0.14
C ALA A 150 3.45 -10.59 -1.67
N PRO A 151 3.81 -11.73 -2.30
CA PRO A 151 3.48 -11.99 -3.69
C PRO A 151 1.97 -12.24 -3.87
N ALA A 152 1.43 -12.01 -5.06
CA ALA A 152 0.04 -12.32 -5.38
C ALA A 152 -0.19 -13.83 -5.56
N SER A 153 0.82 -14.57 -6.05
CA SER A 153 0.80 -16.02 -6.18
C SER A 153 2.17 -16.62 -5.87
N ARG A 154 2.23 -17.94 -5.63
CA ARG A 154 3.52 -18.61 -5.34
C ARG A 154 4.38 -18.81 -6.59
N ASN A 155 3.78 -19.23 -7.69
CA ASN A 155 4.52 -19.76 -8.84
C ASN A 155 4.14 -19.12 -10.18
N TYR A 156 3.12 -18.24 -10.20
CA TYR A 156 2.54 -17.73 -11.44
C TYR A 156 2.66 -16.21 -11.54
N HIS A 157 1.54 -15.52 -11.71
CA HIS A 157 1.50 -14.07 -11.86
C HIS A 157 1.93 -13.35 -10.58
N HIS A 158 2.58 -12.21 -10.74
CA HIS A 158 2.98 -11.31 -9.65
C HIS A 158 3.60 -12.04 -8.43
N ASN A 159 4.46 -13.03 -8.70
CA ASN A 159 5.07 -13.87 -7.66
C ASN A 159 6.33 -13.25 -7.02
N GLU A 160 6.62 -12.01 -7.31
CA GLU A 160 7.71 -11.26 -6.69
C GLU A 160 7.23 -10.54 -5.40
N PRO A 161 8.14 -10.14 -4.50
CA PRO A 161 7.80 -9.32 -3.34
C PRO A 161 7.03 -8.05 -3.74
N GLY A 162 5.95 -7.75 -2.98
CA GLY A 162 5.04 -6.65 -3.31
C GLY A 162 4.10 -6.91 -4.49
N GLY A 163 4.08 -8.15 -4.98
CA GLY A 163 3.25 -8.56 -6.10
C GLY A 163 1.76 -8.46 -5.82
N LEU A 164 1.34 -8.72 -4.57
CA LEU A 164 -0.07 -8.64 -4.18
C LEU A 164 -0.63 -7.21 -4.35
N LEU A 165 0.08 -6.21 -3.85
CA LEU A 165 -0.32 -4.81 -4.05
C LEU A 165 -0.33 -4.41 -5.53
N ALA A 166 0.71 -4.78 -6.28
CA ALA A 166 0.81 -4.44 -7.70
C ALA A 166 -0.35 -5.05 -8.51
N HIS A 167 -0.64 -6.33 -8.28
CA HIS A 167 -1.77 -7.03 -8.88
C HIS A 167 -3.12 -6.38 -8.52
N SER A 168 -3.35 -6.10 -7.24
CA SER A 168 -4.56 -5.44 -6.75
C SER A 168 -4.79 -4.07 -7.41
N LEU A 169 -3.73 -3.29 -7.60
CA LEU A 169 -3.80 -2.01 -8.32
C LEU A 169 -4.09 -2.18 -9.81
N ASP A 170 -3.48 -3.17 -10.47
CA ASP A 170 -3.74 -3.47 -11.87
C ASP A 170 -5.21 -3.87 -12.06
N VAL A 171 -5.74 -4.74 -11.20
CA VAL A 171 -7.16 -5.13 -11.23
C VAL A 171 -8.06 -3.92 -11.03
N ALA A 172 -7.82 -3.11 -9.99
CA ALA A 172 -8.62 -1.91 -9.71
C ALA A 172 -8.67 -0.93 -10.90
N LYS A 173 -7.53 -0.68 -11.55
CA LYS A 173 -7.44 0.18 -12.74
C LYS A 173 -8.18 -0.41 -13.93
N ASN A 174 -8.02 -1.72 -14.18
CA ASN A 174 -8.70 -2.39 -15.27
C ASN A 174 -10.22 -2.37 -15.10
N VAL A 175 -10.73 -2.52 -13.88
CA VAL A 175 -12.17 -2.35 -13.58
C VAL A 175 -12.64 -0.96 -13.99
N VAL A 176 -11.91 0.09 -13.65
CA VAL A 176 -12.28 1.47 -14.04
C VAL A 176 -12.25 1.65 -15.54
N VAL A 177 -11.26 1.08 -16.24
CA VAL A 177 -11.18 1.14 -17.72
C VAL A 177 -12.36 0.42 -18.34
N MET A 178 -12.67 -0.81 -17.89
CA MET A 178 -13.81 -1.58 -18.38
C MET A 178 -15.13 -0.85 -18.15
N THR A 179 -15.31 -0.27 -16.98
CA THR A 179 -16.52 0.50 -16.63
C THR A 179 -16.68 1.68 -17.58
N LYS A 180 -15.64 2.50 -17.74
CA LYS A 180 -15.69 3.67 -18.63
C LYS A 180 -15.93 3.32 -20.10
N THR A 181 -15.44 2.15 -20.54
CA THR A 181 -15.58 1.71 -21.92
C THR A 181 -16.96 1.13 -22.21
N ASN A 182 -17.49 0.31 -21.28
CA ASN A 182 -18.72 -0.44 -21.52
C ASN A 182 -19.96 0.25 -20.97
N GLU A 183 -19.81 1.08 -19.94
CA GLU A 183 -20.87 1.81 -19.26
C GLU A 183 -20.42 3.27 -19.01
N PRO A 184 -20.23 4.08 -20.07
CA PRO A 184 -19.67 5.44 -19.94
C PRO A 184 -20.52 6.36 -19.05
N ASP A 185 -21.82 6.08 -18.93
CA ASP A 185 -22.77 6.85 -18.12
C ASP A 185 -22.87 6.34 -16.68
N MET A 186 -22.06 5.33 -16.29
CA MET A 186 -22.08 4.84 -14.90
C MET A 186 -21.69 5.96 -13.94
N PRO A 187 -22.50 6.20 -12.87
CA PRO A 187 -22.18 7.20 -11.86
C PRO A 187 -20.78 7.00 -11.26
N ARG A 188 -20.11 8.12 -10.96
CA ARG A 188 -18.74 8.10 -10.47
C ARG A 188 -18.61 7.30 -9.18
N GLU A 189 -19.58 7.38 -8.29
CA GLU A 189 -19.63 6.64 -7.02
C GLU A 189 -19.57 5.13 -7.25
N LEU A 190 -20.25 4.62 -8.28
CA LEU A 190 -20.18 3.21 -8.67
C LEU A 190 -18.86 2.85 -9.34
N GLN A 191 -18.25 3.76 -10.12
CA GLN A 191 -16.90 3.55 -10.67
C GLN A 191 -15.88 3.46 -9.51
N GLU A 192 -15.99 4.33 -8.50
CA GLU A 192 -15.14 4.29 -7.30
C GLU A 192 -15.37 3.01 -6.48
N LEU A 193 -16.62 2.56 -6.36
CA LEU A 193 -16.96 1.28 -5.73
C LEU A 193 -16.30 0.11 -6.46
N GLY A 194 -16.35 0.10 -7.80
CA GLY A 194 -15.68 -0.90 -8.64
C GLY A 194 -14.16 -0.89 -8.44
N PHE A 195 -13.55 0.31 -8.39
CA PHE A 195 -12.13 0.46 -8.06
C PHE A 195 -11.79 -0.17 -6.71
N VAL A 196 -12.56 0.15 -5.66
CA VAL A 196 -12.35 -0.38 -4.30
C VAL A 196 -12.54 -1.89 -4.27
N ALA A 197 -13.57 -2.41 -4.95
CA ALA A 197 -13.82 -3.84 -5.05
C ALA A 197 -12.65 -4.58 -5.70
N GLY A 198 -12.11 -4.04 -6.81
CA GLY A 198 -10.94 -4.59 -7.49
C GLY A 198 -9.66 -4.48 -6.65
N LEU A 199 -9.44 -3.36 -5.95
CA LEU A 199 -8.28 -3.15 -5.08
C LEU A 199 -8.21 -4.18 -3.94
N LEU A 200 -9.35 -4.57 -3.40
CA LEU A 200 -9.42 -5.43 -2.22
C LEU A 200 -9.89 -6.85 -2.50
N HIS A 201 -10.08 -7.25 -3.78
CA HIS A 201 -10.61 -8.59 -4.12
C HIS A 201 -9.78 -9.73 -3.53
N ASP A 202 -8.49 -9.54 -3.44
CA ASP A 202 -7.50 -10.51 -2.97
C ASP A 202 -6.95 -10.19 -1.56
N ILE A 203 -7.54 -9.24 -0.83
CA ILE A 203 -7.05 -8.84 0.50
C ILE A 203 -7.08 -10.02 1.51
N GLY A 204 -7.92 -11.01 1.28
CA GLY A 204 -7.97 -12.23 2.06
C GLY A 204 -6.67 -13.04 2.02
N LYS A 205 -5.83 -12.84 1.01
CA LYS A 205 -4.48 -13.42 0.96
C LYS A 205 -3.61 -13.00 2.15
N THR A 206 -3.93 -11.90 2.81
CA THR A 206 -3.24 -11.47 4.04
C THR A 206 -3.45 -12.42 5.23
N TYR A 207 -4.41 -13.33 5.15
CA TYR A 207 -4.60 -14.42 6.11
C TYR A 207 -3.92 -15.71 5.68
N THR A 208 -3.82 -15.93 4.37
CA THR A 208 -3.32 -17.19 3.82
C THR A 208 -1.83 -17.18 3.52
N TYR A 209 -1.20 -15.99 3.48
CA TYR A 209 0.25 -15.83 3.33
C TYR A 209 0.84 -15.02 4.47
N ASP A 210 2.13 -15.26 4.73
CA ASP A 210 2.98 -14.34 5.49
C ASP A 210 3.62 -13.28 4.55
N THR A 211 4.42 -12.39 5.11
CA THR A 211 5.11 -11.32 4.34
C THR A 211 6.10 -11.84 3.29
N TRP A 212 6.49 -13.11 3.37
CA TRP A 212 7.41 -13.80 2.45
C TRP A 212 6.67 -14.66 1.42
N GLY A 213 5.32 -14.67 1.46
CA GLY A 213 4.50 -15.51 0.60
C GLY A 213 4.48 -17.00 1.00
N LYS A 214 4.89 -17.34 2.23
CA LYS A 214 4.73 -18.69 2.73
C LYS A 214 3.28 -18.91 3.16
N PRO A 215 2.68 -20.05 2.81
CA PRO A 215 1.33 -20.36 3.26
C PRO A 215 1.26 -20.48 4.78
N THR A 216 0.24 -19.85 5.37
CA THR A 216 -0.12 -20.00 6.78
C THR A 216 -0.91 -21.28 7.02
N ALA A 217 -1.26 -21.56 8.27
CA ALA A 217 -2.21 -22.66 8.59
C ALA A 217 -3.59 -22.40 7.95
N THR A 218 -4.02 -21.14 7.90
CA THR A 218 -5.29 -20.74 7.25
C THR A 218 -5.32 -21.12 5.77
N ALA A 219 -4.22 -20.99 5.04
CA ALA A 219 -4.13 -21.37 3.62
C ALA A 219 -4.39 -22.87 3.34
N ARG A 220 -4.33 -23.71 4.37
CA ARG A 220 -4.59 -25.16 4.24
C ARG A 220 -6.05 -25.53 4.49
N LEU A 221 -6.82 -24.63 5.10
CA LEU A 221 -8.17 -24.92 5.59
C LEU A 221 -9.23 -23.99 4.99
N CYS A 222 -8.83 -22.79 4.54
CA CYS A 222 -9.75 -21.76 4.03
C CYS A 222 -9.23 -21.21 2.71
N ASP A 223 -10.15 -20.91 1.80
CA ASP A 223 -9.82 -20.17 0.59
C ASP A 223 -9.61 -18.67 0.95
N HIS A 224 -8.67 -18.03 0.27
CA HIS A 224 -8.42 -16.59 0.45
C HIS A 224 -9.63 -15.73 0.04
N ALA A 225 -10.45 -16.20 -0.91
CA ALA A 225 -11.67 -15.51 -1.31
C ALA A 225 -12.65 -15.38 -0.15
N ASP A 226 -12.82 -16.44 0.65
CA ASP A 226 -13.66 -16.41 1.84
C ASP A 226 -13.12 -15.47 2.92
N MET A 227 -11.80 -15.37 3.03
CA MET A 227 -11.12 -14.46 3.98
C MET A 227 -11.22 -12.99 3.59
N THR A 228 -11.64 -12.64 2.37
CA THR A 228 -11.79 -11.26 1.93
C THR A 228 -12.83 -10.50 2.76
N LEU A 229 -13.96 -11.11 3.07
CA LEU A 229 -14.96 -10.49 3.94
C LEU A 229 -14.45 -10.29 5.37
N GLU A 230 -13.72 -11.27 5.90
CA GLU A 230 -13.11 -11.15 7.23
C GLU A 230 -12.06 -10.04 7.28
N ALA A 231 -11.20 -9.95 6.27
CA ALA A 231 -10.22 -8.87 6.15
C ALA A 231 -10.88 -7.49 6.11
N CYS A 232 -12.04 -7.39 5.45
CA CYS A 232 -12.81 -6.16 5.30
C CYS A 232 -13.83 -5.90 6.42
N ALA A 233 -14.02 -6.84 7.38
CA ALA A 233 -15.13 -6.81 8.33
C ALA A 233 -15.26 -5.49 9.11
N TYR A 234 -14.13 -4.93 9.58
CA TYR A 234 -14.13 -3.66 10.33
C TYR A 234 -14.54 -2.46 9.46
N GLY A 235 -14.10 -2.45 8.21
CA GLY A 235 -14.52 -1.45 7.23
C GLY A 235 -15.99 -1.62 6.83
N LEU A 236 -16.43 -2.85 6.57
CA LEU A 236 -17.82 -3.17 6.22
C LEU A 236 -18.79 -2.79 7.35
N ALA A 237 -18.43 -3.05 8.62
CA ALA A 237 -19.24 -2.62 9.76
C ALA A 237 -19.39 -1.11 9.88
N TYR A 238 -18.45 -0.34 9.35
CA TYR A 238 -18.60 1.11 9.21
C TYR A 238 -19.54 1.47 8.06
N LEU A 239 -19.35 0.87 6.86
CA LEU A 239 -20.22 1.13 5.71
C LEU A 239 -21.67 0.76 5.99
N ASP A 240 -21.92 -0.34 6.71
CA ASP A 240 -23.28 -0.73 7.10
C ASP A 240 -24.07 0.39 7.82
N LYS A 241 -23.35 1.34 8.44
CA LYS A 241 -23.95 2.47 9.16
C LYS A 241 -24.08 3.73 8.33
N VAL A 242 -23.20 3.95 7.36
CA VAL A 242 -23.10 5.23 6.62
C VAL A 242 -23.49 5.12 5.16
N ASP A 243 -23.33 3.94 4.56
CA ASP A 243 -23.66 3.63 3.17
C ASP A 243 -23.91 2.10 3.04
N PRO A 244 -25.09 1.62 3.52
CA PRO A 244 -25.40 0.20 3.53
C PRO A 244 -25.47 -0.41 2.13
N ASP A 245 -25.83 0.35 1.10
CA ASP A 245 -25.89 -0.12 -0.28
C ASP A 245 -24.48 -0.39 -0.83
N ALA A 246 -23.51 0.47 -0.56
CA ALA A 246 -22.12 0.22 -0.89
C ALA A 246 -21.56 -1.01 -0.14
N ALA A 247 -21.92 -1.17 1.13
CA ALA A 247 -21.52 -2.34 1.91
C ALA A 247 -22.09 -3.64 1.34
N LEU A 248 -23.36 -3.65 0.94
CA LEU A 248 -24.04 -4.79 0.32
C LEU A 248 -23.44 -5.09 -1.06
N ALA A 249 -23.20 -4.05 -1.86
CA ALA A 249 -22.60 -4.20 -3.19
C ALA A 249 -21.19 -4.80 -3.14
N LEU A 250 -20.32 -4.37 -2.22
CA LEU A 250 -18.99 -4.96 -2.04
C LEU A 250 -19.08 -6.44 -1.65
N ARG A 251 -19.96 -6.79 -0.69
CA ARG A 251 -20.20 -8.20 -0.34
C ARG A 251 -20.64 -9.00 -1.56
N HIS A 252 -21.62 -8.49 -2.31
CA HIS A 252 -22.11 -9.18 -3.51
C HIS A 252 -21.00 -9.40 -4.54
N ILE A 253 -20.21 -8.36 -4.85
CA ILE A 253 -19.12 -8.44 -5.82
C ILE A 253 -18.12 -9.55 -5.46
N TRP A 254 -17.76 -9.66 -4.18
CA TRP A 254 -16.76 -10.64 -3.73
C TRP A 254 -17.31 -12.06 -3.51
N THR A 255 -18.62 -12.22 -3.27
CA THR A 255 -19.20 -13.52 -2.90
C THR A 255 -20.16 -14.11 -3.93
N CYS A 256 -20.55 -13.38 -4.97
CA CYS A 256 -21.42 -13.93 -6.00
C CYS A 256 -20.72 -15.08 -6.75
N ALA A 257 -21.52 -16.00 -7.26
CA ALA A 257 -21.04 -17.20 -7.94
C ALA A 257 -20.23 -16.88 -9.21
N SER A 258 -19.23 -17.70 -9.50
CA SER A 258 -18.55 -17.66 -10.79
C SER A 258 -19.46 -18.12 -11.93
N PRO A 259 -19.27 -17.66 -13.16
CA PRO A 259 -20.03 -18.15 -14.30
C PRO A 259 -19.94 -19.68 -14.40
N GLY A 260 -21.11 -20.34 -14.50
CA GLY A 260 -21.20 -21.81 -14.58
C GLY A 260 -21.09 -22.54 -13.23
N ALA A 261 -20.97 -21.83 -12.11
CA ALA A 261 -21.02 -22.46 -10.78
C ALA A 261 -22.39 -23.09 -10.53
N ARG A 262 -22.38 -24.28 -9.93
CA ARG A 262 -23.61 -25.01 -9.62
C ARG A 262 -24.42 -24.37 -8.48
N TYR A 263 -23.73 -23.67 -7.58
CA TYR A 263 -24.30 -23.07 -6.37
C TYR A 263 -23.84 -21.63 -6.21
N GLY A 264 -24.59 -20.86 -5.42
CA GLY A 264 -24.32 -19.47 -5.11
C GLY A 264 -25.24 -18.50 -5.84
N VAL A 265 -25.19 -17.23 -5.46
CA VAL A 265 -26.00 -16.16 -6.04
C VAL A 265 -25.35 -15.68 -7.33
N SER A 266 -26.11 -15.65 -8.44
CA SER A 266 -25.60 -15.09 -9.71
C SER A 266 -25.21 -13.63 -9.59
N PRO A 267 -24.21 -13.15 -10.36
CA PRO A 267 -23.86 -11.73 -10.39
C PRO A 267 -25.06 -10.87 -10.83
N ALA A 268 -25.49 -9.97 -9.95
CA ALA A 268 -26.54 -8.99 -10.22
C ALA A 268 -26.00 -7.61 -10.61
N MET A 269 -24.67 -7.43 -10.54
CA MET A 269 -23.99 -6.20 -10.91
C MET A 269 -22.89 -6.48 -11.95
N THR A 270 -22.80 -5.63 -12.96
CA THR A 270 -21.72 -5.70 -13.97
C THR A 270 -20.35 -5.56 -13.35
N LEU A 271 -20.21 -4.75 -12.29
CA LEU A 271 -18.95 -4.60 -11.54
C LEU A 271 -18.41 -5.93 -11.02
N ALA A 272 -19.27 -6.87 -10.61
CA ALA A 272 -18.83 -8.19 -10.16
C ALA A 272 -18.16 -8.99 -11.32
N ARG A 273 -18.64 -8.78 -12.54
CA ARG A 273 -18.03 -9.37 -13.73
C ARG A 273 -16.71 -8.67 -14.06
N TYR A 274 -16.71 -7.33 -14.05
CA TYR A 274 -15.50 -6.57 -14.35
C TYR A 274 -14.35 -6.87 -13.40
N VAL A 275 -14.60 -7.07 -12.10
CA VAL A 275 -13.56 -7.46 -11.15
C VAL A 275 -12.93 -8.80 -11.52
N ARG A 276 -13.73 -9.82 -11.88
CA ARG A 276 -13.22 -11.13 -12.30
C ARG A 276 -12.44 -11.10 -13.59
N ASP A 277 -12.99 -10.38 -14.58
CA ASP A 277 -12.35 -10.29 -15.90
C ASP A 277 -11.03 -9.49 -15.78
N ALA A 278 -10.99 -8.44 -14.94
CA ALA A 278 -9.80 -7.66 -14.65
C ALA A 278 -8.72 -8.48 -13.92
N ASP A 279 -9.12 -9.33 -12.95
CA ASP A 279 -8.22 -10.27 -12.27
C ASP A 279 -7.59 -11.25 -13.26
N ALA A 280 -8.42 -11.92 -14.08
CA ALA A 280 -7.94 -12.83 -15.10
C ALA A 280 -7.00 -12.14 -16.11
N GLN A 281 -7.31 -10.91 -16.54
CA GLN A 281 -6.46 -10.13 -17.45
C GLN A 281 -5.12 -9.75 -16.82
N SER A 282 -5.10 -9.29 -15.57
CA SER A 282 -3.87 -8.94 -14.85
C SER A 282 -2.96 -10.17 -14.71
N ALA A 283 -3.52 -11.30 -14.30
CA ALA A 283 -2.81 -12.56 -14.17
C ALA A 283 -2.21 -13.03 -15.52
N MET A 284 -3.01 -13.00 -16.58
CA MET A 284 -2.57 -13.40 -17.91
C MET A 284 -1.49 -12.47 -18.47
N ALA A 285 -1.63 -11.15 -18.30
CA ALA A 285 -0.67 -10.17 -18.80
C ALA A 285 0.70 -10.32 -18.13
N ASP A 286 0.75 -10.58 -16.82
CA ASP A 286 2.01 -10.81 -16.12
C ASP A 286 2.65 -12.14 -16.51
N ASN A 287 1.88 -13.22 -16.63
CA ASN A 287 2.37 -14.51 -17.10
C ASN A 287 2.95 -14.39 -18.52
N GLN A 288 2.28 -13.67 -19.41
CA GLN A 288 2.77 -13.44 -20.77
C GLN A 288 4.05 -12.61 -20.77
N ARG A 289 4.15 -11.56 -19.94
CA ARG A 289 5.40 -10.80 -19.77
C ARG A 289 6.56 -11.70 -19.34
N LYS A 290 6.34 -12.60 -18.39
CA LYS A 290 7.35 -13.54 -17.89
C LYS A 290 7.76 -14.55 -18.93
N ALA A 291 6.84 -15.03 -19.75
CA ALA A 291 7.11 -15.97 -20.83
C ALA A 291 8.08 -15.41 -21.89
N TYR A 292 8.09 -14.07 -22.08
CA TYR A 292 8.94 -13.39 -23.05
C TYR A 292 10.18 -12.69 -22.45
N ARG A 293 10.35 -12.66 -21.13
CA ARG A 293 11.51 -11.97 -20.50
C ARG A 293 12.88 -12.48 -20.89
N LYS A 294 12.99 -13.77 -21.28
CA LYS A 294 14.27 -14.44 -21.58
C LYS A 294 14.48 -14.71 -23.07
N HIS A 295 13.53 -14.37 -23.93
CA HIS A 295 13.51 -14.75 -25.35
C HIS A 295 13.15 -13.56 -26.22
N GLN A 296 13.25 -13.74 -27.54
CA GLN A 296 12.80 -12.75 -28.51
C GLN A 296 11.33 -12.37 -28.26
N PRO A 297 10.97 -11.08 -28.39
CA PRO A 297 9.62 -10.61 -28.08
C PRO A 297 8.53 -11.14 -29.02
N ILE A 298 8.89 -11.91 -30.05
CA ILE A 298 8.07 -12.45 -31.12
C ILE A 298 8.21 -13.97 -31.15
N GLY A 299 7.18 -14.67 -31.60
CA GLY A 299 7.16 -16.12 -31.70
C GLY A 299 6.56 -16.78 -30.46
N PHE A 300 7.00 -17.97 -30.12
CA PHE A 300 6.50 -18.75 -29.00
C PHE A 300 7.26 -18.43 -27.70
N GLY A 301 6.54 -17.99 -26.66
CA GLY A 301 7.02 -17.88 -25.29
C GLY A 301 6.43 -19.00 -24.41
N ARG A 302 7.14 -19.38 -23.32
CA ARG A 302 6.67 -20.40 -22.37
C ARG A 302 6.83 -19.94 -20.92
N LEU A 303 5.83 -20.27 -20.12
CA LEU A 303 5.88 -20.14 -18.66
C LEU A 303 5.23 -21.37 -18.03
N GLY A 304 6.02 -22.23 -17.42
CA GLY A 304 5.55 -23.55 -16.98
C GLY A 304 4.99 -24.36 -18.16
N ASN A 305 3.78 -24.85 -18.01
CA ASN A 305 3.07 -25.60 -19.07
C ASN A 305 2.32 -24.70 -20.06
N ASN A 306 2.25 -23.39 -19.80
CA ASN A 306 1.52 -22.45 -20.66
C ASN A 306 2.41 -21.99 -21.84
N VAL A 307 1.81 -21.97 -23.02
CA VAL A 307 2.42 -21.50 -24.26
C VAL A 307 1.73 -20.20 -24.68
N TYR A 308 2.53 -19.21 -25.03
CA TYR A 308 2.10 -17.91 -25.53
C TYR A 308 2.67 -17.71 -26.93
N TRP A 309 1.94 -16.99 -27.80
CA TRP A 309 2.42 -16.70 -29.13
C TRP A 309 2.19 -15.23 -29.48
N ARG A 310 3.22 -14.61 -30.08
CA ARG A 310 3.17 -13.26 -30.65
C ARG A 310 3.59 -13.34 -32.13
N PRO A 311 2.71 -12.99 -33.09
CA PRO A 311 3.09 -12.99 -34.48
C PRO A 311 4.14 -11.91 -34.78
N SER A 312 4.98 -12.17 -35.77
CA SER A 312 5.75 -11.13 -36.43
C SER A 312 4.82 -10.45 -37.44
N ILE A 313 4.45 -9.20 -37.15
CA ILE A 313 3.66 -8.38 -38.08
C ILE A 313 4.65 -7.39 -38.66
N GLU A 314 5.04 -7.59 -39.92
CA GLU A 314 5.79 -6.58 -40.67
C GLU A 314 4.90 -5.39 -40.91
N ALA A 315 5.36 -4.18 -40.57
CA ALA A 315 4.70 -2.97 -41.02
C ALA A 315 4.85 -2.89 -42.53
N HIS A 316 3.79 -3.23 -43.26
CA HIS A 316 3.71 -2.90 -44.67
C HIS A 316 3.54 -1.38 -44.75
N GLY A 317 4.67 -0.68 -45.03
CA GLY A 317 4.71 0.76 -45.24
C GLY A 317 4.00 1.18 -46.54
#